data_5edf467ce402900fc9e1334068df0b94
#
_entry.id   5edf467ce402900fc9e1334068df0b94
#
_cell.length_a   1.000
_cell.length_b   1.000
_cell.length_c   1.000
_cell.angle_alpha   90.00
_cell.angle_beta   90.00
_cell.angle_gamma   90.00
#
_symmetry.space_group_name_H-M   'P 1'
#
loop_
_entity.id
_entity.type
_entity.pdbx_description
1 polymer ?
#
loop_
_entity_poly.entity_id
_entity_poly.type
_entity_poly.pdbx_seq_one_letter_code
_entity_poly.pdbx_strand_id
1 'polypeptide(L)'
;MNRWKIDTVLALFREAGEIALRYYDDPPLEIKADHTPVTQADREIEALFAARFDRPAEALYLIGEETVDRRDEAYISAALAGECFVVDPIDGTAPYAAGVPLWGISLGYMRGGVLTEGAICLPVRDEAFLTCRGSIFRARRVLSGAPEVEPFMPEPMRYTPAAPVCAAQNAARGWEISFPNQLFVWSTCVGVYDCLLRGKVYGMIQHCKLWDLAGGMPLLKLAGFEARGADGRELGLDVVSGGNFYLENGPHRWRQKDYVVIAPDRQGTEAIWNQVKAKNLS
;
A
#
# COMPACT_ATOMS: atom_id res chain seq x y z
N MET A 1 21.97 -7.43 11.12
CA MET A 1 22.02 -7.83 9.69
C MET A 1 20.81 -7.22 9.01
N ASN A 2 20.93 -6.63 7.80
CA ASN A 2 19.76 -6.13 7.08
C ASN A 2 18.87 -7.31 6.65
N ARG A 3 17.62 -7.33 7.13
CA ARG A 3 16.66 -8.41 6.82
C ARG A 3 15.95 -8.19 5.47
N TRP A 4 16.02 -6.98 4.94
CA TRP A 4 15.50 -6.64 3.61
C TRP A 4 16.51 -7.00 2.53
N LYS A 5 16.19 -7.93 1.66
CA LYS A 5 17.02 -8.36 0.53
C LYS A 5 16.15 -8.51 -0.72
N ILE A 6 16.57 -7.88 -1.80
CA ILE A 6 15.84 -7.91 -3.09
C ILE A 6 15.49 -9.35 -3.50
N ASP A 7 16.46 -10.25 -3.53
CA ASP A 7 16.25 -11.64 -3.97
C ASP A 7 15.22 -12.37 -3.10
N THR A 8 15.24 -12.12 -1.78
CA THR A 8 14.27 -12.72 -0.85
C THR A 8 12.87 -12.18 -1.10
N VAL A 9 12.72 -10.85 -1.29
CA VAL A 9 11.44 -10.20 -1.57
C VAL A 9 10.87 -10.71 -2.90
N LEU A 10 11.69 -10.77 -3.95
CA LEU A 10 11.25 -11.25 -5.26
C LEU A 10 10.88 -12.73 -5.26
N ALA A 11 11.61 -13.57 -4.52
CA ALA A 11 11.26 -15.00 -4.37
C ALA A 11 9.89 -15.15 -3.69
N LEU A 12 9.62 -14.38 -2.62
CA LEU A 12 8.31 -14.39 -1.95
C LEU A 12 7.20 -13.83 -2.84
N PHE A 13 7.48 -12.77 -3.60
CA PHE A 13 6.51 -12.21 -4.54
C PHE A 13 6.16 -13.18 -5.67
N ARG A 14 7.12 -14.00 -6.11
CA ARG A 14 6.85 -15.08 -7.07
C ARG A 14 5.86 -16.08 -6.48
N GLU A 15 6.17 -16.66 -5.33
CA GLU A 15 5.30 -17.63 -4.67
C GLU A 15 3.92 -17.04 -4.36
N ALA A 16 3.87 -15.82 -3.81
CA ALA A 16 2.63 -15.12 -3.51
C ALA A 16 1.81 -14.81 -4.78
N GLY A 17 2.47 -14.37 -5.86
CA GLY A 17 1.82 -14.11 -7.13
C GLY A 17 1.27 -15.37 -7.79
N GLU A 18 1.98 -16.50 -7.69
CA GLU A 18 1.51 -17.82 -8.14
C GLU A 18 0.27 -18.27 -7.36
N ILE A 19 0.25 -18.05 -6.04
CA ILE A 19 -0.93 -18.30 -5.20
C ILE A 19 -2.09 -17.41 -5.65
N ALA A 20 -1.86 -16.09 -5.77
CA ALA A 20 -2.89 -15.16 -6.19
C ALA A 20 -3.49 -15.52 -7.54
N LEU A 21 -2.66 -15.80 -8.56
CA LEU A 21 -3.13 -16.12 -9.91
C LEU A 21 -3.85 -17.47 -9.99
N ARG A 22 -3.55 -18.42 -9.09
CA ARG A 22 -4.25 -19.71 -9.02
C ARG A 22 -5.75 -19.55 -8.72
N TYR A 23 -6.10 -18.56 -7.93
CA TYR A 23 -7.48 -18.30 -7.50
C TYR A 23 -8.16 -17.17 -8.28
N TYR A 24 -7.44 -16.45 -9.15
CA TYR A 24 -7.91 -15.20 -9.71
C TYR A 24 -9.17 -15.30 -10.58
N ASP A 25 -9.33 -16.40 -11.31
CA ASP A 25 -10.50 -16.58 -12.20
C ASP A 25 -11.78 -16.91 -11.44
N ASP A 26 -11.68 -17.55 -10.25
CA ASP A 26 -12.82 -17.92 -9.41
C ASP A 26 -12.39 -17.97 -7.92
N PRO A 27 -12.15 -16.82 -7.28
CA PRO A 27 -11.66 -16.78 -5.91
C PRO A 27 -12.75 -17.19 -4.92
N PRO A 28 -12.52 -18.20 -4.06
CA PRO A 28 -13.38 -18.47 -2.92
C PRO A 28 -13.46 -17.23 -2.02
N LEU A 29 -14.62 -16.57 -2.04
CA LEU A 29 -14.87 -15.28 -1.41
C LEU A 29 -15.65 -15.44 -0.12
N GLU A 30 -15.18 -14.80 0.95
CA GLU A 30 -15.90 -14.59 2.20
C GLU A 30 -16.03 -13.09 2.46
N ILE A 31 -17.07 -12.70 3.19
CA ILE A 31 -17.27 -11.32 3.63
C ILE A 31 -16.94 -11.24 5.12
N LYS A 32 -15.97 -10.42 5.49
CA LYS A 32 -15.60 -10.15 6.89
C LYS A 32 -16.74 -9.41 7.63
N ALA A 33 -16.67 -9.36 8.95
CA ALA A 33 -17.65 -8.66 9.78
C ALA A 33 -17.74 -7.14 9.50
N ASP A 34 -16.67 -6.54 9.00
CA ASP A 34 -16.61 -5.14 8.57
C ASP A 34 -17.10 -4.92 7.12
N HIS A 35 -17.72 -5.94 6.52
CA HIS A 35 -18.22 -5.98 5.14
C HIS A 35 -17.12 -5.88 4.06
N THR A 36 -15.86 -6.08 4.39
CA THR A 36 -14.80 -6.21 3.40
C THR A 36 -14.66 -7.65 2.91
N PRO A 37 -14.33 -7.87 1.63
CA PRO A 37 -14.07 -9.19 1.11
C PRO A 37 -12.72 -9.74 1.60
N VAL A 38 -12.63 -11.05 1.74
CA VAL A 38 -11.39 -11.81 1.93
C VAL A 38 -11.47 -13.08 1.10
N THR A 39 -10.38 -13.49 0.50
CA THR A 39 -10.31 -14.71 -0.29
C THR A 39 -9.38 -15.75 0.34
N GLN A 40 -9.42 -16.97 -0.16
CA GLN A 40 -8.46 -18.00 0.22
C GLN A 40 -7.03 -17.60 -0.13
N ALA A 41 -6.84 -16.85 -1.24
CA ALA A 41 -5.55 -16.35 -1.64
C ALA A 41 -4.93 -15.39 -0.60
N ASP A 42 -5.71 -14.47 -0.03
CA ASP A 42 -5.25 -13.56 1.04
C ASP A 42 -4.62 -14.35 2.19
N ARG A 43 -5.32 -15.40 2.65
CA ARG A 43 -4.88 -16.22 3.79
C ARG A 43 -3.62 -17.02 3.48
N GLU A 44 -3.53 -17.63 2.30
CA GLU A 44 -2.36 -18.42 1.89
C GLU A 44 -1.14 -17.54 1.70
N ILE A 45 -1.32 -16.38 1.10
CA ILE A 45 -0.23 -15.41 0.89
C ILE A 45 0.27 -14.88 2.24
N GLU A 46 -0.63 -14.48 3.14
CA GLU A 46 -0.18 -14.01 4.46
C GLU A 46 0.52 -15.12 5.25
N ALA A 47 0.04 -16.36 5.18
CA ALA A 47 0.72 -17.50 5.80
C ALA A 47 2.14 -17.74 5.23
N LEU A 48 2.34 -17.56 3.92
CA LEU A 48 3.65 -17.59 3.28
C LEU A 48 4.60 -16.53 3.85
N PHE A 49 4.16 -15.28 3.97
CA PHE A 49 4.96 -14.21 4.56
C PHE A 49 5.22 -14.45 6.05
N ALA A 50 4.22 -14.94 6.79
CA ALA A 50 4.35 -15.27 8.21
C ALA A 50 5.41 -16.38 8.44
N ALA A 51 5.40 -17.43 7.65
CA ALA A 51 6.42 -18.49 7.72
C ALA A 51 7.85 -17.95 7.57
N ARG A 52 8.01 -16.86 6.84
CA ARG A 52 9.32 -16.24 6.59
C ARG A 52 9.69 -15.16 7.62
N PHE A 53 8.76 -14.35 8.03
CA PHE A 53 9.02 -13.10 8.76
C PHE A 53 8.45 -13.04 10.18
N ASP A 54 7.53 -13.92 10.56
CA ASP A 54 6.99 -13.95 11.92
C ASP A 54 7.84 -14.87 12.82
N ARG A 55 8.90 -14.29 13.39
CA ARG A 55 9.87 -14.95 14.25
C ARG A 55 10.12 -14.16 15.52
N PRO A 56 9.16 -14.11 16.46
CA PRO A 56 9.31 -13.30 17.69
C PRO A 56 10.55 -13.66 18.53
N ALA A 57 10.96 -14.94 18.52
CA ALA A 57 12.20 -15.37 19.20
C ALA A 57 13.47 -14.72 18.62
N GLU A 58 13.43 -14.22 17.39
CA GLU A 58 14.50 -13.48 16.73
C GLU A 58 14.24 -11.96 16.73
N ALA A 59 13.26 -11.48 17.51
CA ALA A 59 12.78 -10.09 17.50
C ALA A 59 12.40 -9.60 16.10
N LEU A 60 11.77 -10.45 15.31
CA LEU A 60 11.22 -10.16 14.00
C LEU A 60 9.73 -10.46 13.99
N TYR A 61 8.92 -9.51 13.54
CA TYR A 61 7.47 -9.56 13.64
C TYR A 61 6.81 -9.36 12.28
N LEU A 62 5.55 -9.76 12.17
CA LEU A 62 4.69 -9.50 11.02
C LEU A 62 3.41 -8.80 11.45
N ILE A 63 3.09 -7.70 10.79
CA ILE A 63 1.79 -7.04 10.84
C ILE A 63 1.11 -7.33 9.49
N GLY A 64 0.13 -8.23 9.48
CA GLY A 64 -0.61 -8.61 8.29
C GLY A 64 -2.09 -8.31 8.44
N GLU A 65 -2.76 -7.96 7.35
CA GLU A 65 -4.18 -7.59 7.35
C GLU A 65 -5.08 -8.66 7.96
N GLU A 66 -4.78 -9.94 7.69
CA GLU A 66 -5.68 -11.05 7.99
C GLU A 66 -5.47 -11.64 9.40
N THR A 67 -4.31 -11.41 10.00
CA THR A 67 -3.95 -12.07 11.27
C THR A 67 -3.61 -11.13 12.41
N VAL A 68 -3.34 -9.85 12.14
CA VAL A 68 -2.85 -8.93 13.18
C VAL A 68 -3.84 -8.73 14.33
N ASP A 69 -5.14 -8.77 14.07
CA ASP A 69 -6.18 -8.61 15.11
C ASP A 69 -6.26 -9.79 16.10
N ARG A 70 -5.57 -10.90 15.80
CA ARG A 70 -5.45 -12.06 16.70
C ARG A 70 -4.21 -11.98 17.60
N ARG A 71 -3.37 -10.98 17.43
CA ARG A 71 -2.15 -10.77 18.21
C ARG A 71 -2.45 -10.03 19.50
N ASP A 72 -1.74 -10.38 20.56
CA ASP A 72 -1.82 -9.65 21.81
C ASP A 72 -1.07 -8.31 21.77
N GLU A 73 -1.34 -7.45 22.74
CA GLU A 73 -0.74 -6.11 22.81
C GLU A 73 0.78 -6.14 23.02
N ALA A 74 1.31 -7.18 23.64
CA ALA A 74 2.75 -7.32 23.85
C ALA A 74 3.46 -7.57 22.52
N TYR A 75 2.88 -8.46 21.68
CA TYR A 75 3.35 -8.69 20.32
C TYR A 75 3.32 -7.41 19.48
N ILE A 76 2.18 -6.70 19.48
CA ILE A 76 1.99 -5.48 18.71
C ILE A 76 2.99 -4.40 19.13
N SER A 77 3.14 -4.18 20.43
CA SER A 77 4.09 -3.20 20.98
C SER A 77 5.53 -3.54 20.57
N ALA A 78 5.90 -4.82 20.65
CA ALA A 78 7.22 -5.28 20.24
C ALA A 78 7.45 -5.13 18.73
N ALA A 79 6.44 -5.40 17.90
CA ALA A 79 6.49 -5.21 16.45
C ALA A 79 6.70 -3.72 16.08
N LEU A 80 5.94 -2.82 16.70
CA LEU A 80 6.04 -1.38 16.46
C LEU A 80 7.36 -0.78 16.94
N ALA A 81 7.90 -1.28 18.05
CA ALA A 81 9.19 -0.80 18.60
C ALA A 81 10.41 -1.44 17.95
N GLY A 82 10.27 -2.60 17.34
CA GLY A 82 11.35 -3.44 16.82
C GLY A 82 11.49 -3.43 15.30
N GLU A 83 11.77 -4.61 14.77
CA GLU A 83 11.80 -4.87 13.32
C GLU A 83 10.56 -5.67 12.92
N CYS A 84 9.78 -5.16 12.00
CA CYS A 84 8.64 -5.92 11.48
C CYS A 84 8.45 -5.71 9.97
N PHE A 85 7.84 -6.71 9.36
CA PHE A 85 7.26 -6.59 8.03
C PHE A 85 5.77 -6.25 8.14
N VAL A 86 5.28 -5.45 7.22
CA VAL A 86 3.87 -5.07 7.13
C VAL A 86 3.38 -5.54 5.78
N VAL A 87 2.36 -6.39 5.74
CA VAL A 87 1.89 -7.01 4.50
C VAL A 87 0.40 -6.81 4.27
N ASP A 88 0.04 -6.46 3.04
CA ASP A 88 -1.28 -6.68 2.47
C ASP A 88 -1.14 -7.78 1.42
N PRO A 89 -1.75 -8.94 1.65
CA PRO A 89 -1.65 -10.07 0.74
C PRO A 89 -2.26 -9.80 -0.63
N ILE A 90 -3.41 -9.12 -0.68
CA ILE A 90 -4.09 -8.69 -1.91
C ILE A 90 -4.71 -7.31 -1.68
N ASP A 91 -3.89 -6.27 -1.85
CA ASP A 91 -4.42 -4.90 -1.93
C ASP A 91 -5.35 -4.78 -3.14
N GLY A 92 -6.59 -4.46 -2.86
CA GLY A 92 -7.64 -4.48 -3.87
C GLY A 92 -8.37 -5.82 -3.96
N THR A 93 -8.75 -6.44 -2.83
CA THR A 93 -9.50 -7.70 -2.80
C THR A 93 -10.84 -7.61 -3.57
N ALA A 94 -11.51 -6.45 -3.56
CA ALA A 94 -12.76 -6.28 -4.32
C ALA A 94 -12.56 -6.31 -5.85
N PRO A 95 -11.64 -5.54 -6.48
CA PRO A 95 -11.33 -5.72 -7.88
C PRO A 95 -10.73 -7.10 -8.20
N TYR A 96 -9.92 -7.68 -7.31
CA TYR A 96 -9.43 -9.05 -7.47
C TYR A 96 -10.59 -10.05 -7.59
N ALA A 97 -11.53 -10.03 -6.66
CA ALA A 97 -12.70 -10.91 -6.68
C ALA A 97 -13.63 -10.69 -7.88
N ALA A 98 -13.58 -9.50 -8.47
CA ALA A 98 -14.34 -9.17 -9.68
C ALA A 98 -13.61 -9.49 -11.00
N GLY A 99 -12.40 -10.08 -10.95
CA GLY A 99 -11.59 -10.37 -12.14
C GLY A 99 -11.01 -9.11 -12.80
N VAL A 100 -10.98 -7.96 -12.11
CA VAL A 100 -10.42 -6.73 -12.63
C VAL A 100 -8.94 -6.66 -12.29
N PRO A 101 -8.01 -6.45 -13.26
CA PRO A 101 -6.56 -6.52 -13.04
C PRO A 101 -5.99 -5.25 -12.37
N LEU A 102 -6.67 -4.76 -11.33
CA LEU A 102 -6.31 -3.59 -10.53
C LEU A 102 -6.14 -4.01 -9.06
N TRP A 103 -5.13 -4.81 -8.80
CA TRP A 103 -4.78 -5.31 -7.49
C TRP A 103 -3.29 -5.66 -7.45
N GLY A 104 -2.76 -5.87 -6.25
CA GLY A 104 -1.38 -6.27 -6.08
C GLY A 104 -1.07 -6.68 -4.65
N ILE A 105 0.20 -6.96 -4.38
CA ILE A 105 0.71 -7.35 -3.07
C ILE A 105 1.56 -6.20 -2.54
N SER A 106 1.33 -5.79 -1.29
CA SER A 106 2.07 -4.73 -0.61
C SER A 106 2.93 -5.32 0.50
N LEU A 107 4.23 -4.98 0.53
CA LEU A 107 5.16 -5.40 1.57
C LEU A 107 6.02 -4.23 2.02
N GLY A 108 5.85 -3.79 3.26
CA GLY A 108 6.69 -2.79 3.91
C GLY A 108 7.67 -3.44 4.90
N TYR A 109 8.81 -2.80 5.12
CA TYR A 109 9.74 -3.15 6.19
C TYR A 109 9.91 -1.96 7.11
N MET A 110 9.59 -2.16 8.37
CA MET A 110 9.59 -1.14 9.41
C MET A 110 10.62 -1.46 10.49
N ARG A 111 11.31 -0.42 10.97
CA ARG A 111 12.30 -0.50 12.05
C ARG A 111 12.06 0.64 13.03
N GLY A 112 11.83 0.29 14.30
CA GLY A 112 11.58 1.29 15.34
C GLY A 112 10.42 2.24 15.00
N GLY A 113 9.35 1.71 14.41
CA GLY A 113 8.18 2.48 14.03
C GLY A 113 8.28 3.24 12.71
N VAL A 114 9.41 3.15 11.97
CA VAL A 114 9.63 3.87 10.72
C VAL A 114 9.72 2.89 9.55
N LEU A 115 8.91 3.11 8.50
CA LEU A 115 9.03 2.38 7.23
C LEU A 115 10.33 2.75 6.55
N THR A 116 11.22 1.80 6.40
CA THR A 116 12.57 2.02 5.84
C THR A 116 12.72 1.52 4.42
N GLU A 117 11.98 0.47 4.07
CA GLU A 117 11.93 -0.09 2.73
C GLU A 117 10.51 -0.51 2.39
N GLY A 118 10.18 -0.56 1.11
CA GLY A 118 8.88 -0.99 0.63
C GLY A 118 8.95 -1.64 -0.74
N ALA A 119 7.98 -2.51 -1.00
CA ALA A 119 7.81 -3.16 -2.29
C ALA A 119 6.34 -3.38 -2.61
N ILE A 120 6.00 -3.29 -3.88
CA ILE A 120 4.70 -3.67 -4.44
C ILE A 120 4.91 -4.65 -5.58
N CYS A 121 4.05 -5.67 -5.65
CA CYS A 121 4.03 -6.63 -6.75
C CYS A 121 2.70 -6.55 -7.48
N LEU A 122 2.75 -6.61 -8.80
CA LEU A 122 1.61 -6.62 -9.70
C LEU A 122 1.61 -7.94 -10.49
N PRO A 123 1.05 -9.01 -9.92
CA PRO A 123 1.16 -10.35 -10.52
C PRO A 123 0.62 -10.44 -11.94
N VAL A 124 -0.47 -9.74 -12.26
CA VAL A 124 -1.05 -9.72 -13.61
C VAL A 124 -0.12 -9.04 -14.64
N ARG A 125 0.77 -8.15 -14.18
CA ARG A 125 1.77 -7.50 -15.03
C ARG A 125 3.11 -8.24 -15.05
N ASP A 126 3.27 -9.23 -14.18
CA ASP A 126 4.54 -9.94 -13.94
C ASP A 126 5.68 -8.98 -13.55
N GLU A 127 5.34 -7.95 -12.74
CA GLU A 127 6.25 -6.87 -12.37
C GLU A 127 6.19 -6.57 -10.86
N ALA A 128 7.30 -6.02 -10.36
CA ALA A 128 7.37 -5.46 -9.01
C ALA A 128 8.20 -4.18 -8.99
N PHE A 129 7.90 -3.30 -8.04
CA PHE A 129 8.76 -2.18 -7.66
C PHE A 129 9.19 -2.39 -6.22
N LEU A 130 10.44 -2.06 -5.91
CA LEU A 130 10.98 -2.19 -4.57
C LEU A 130 12.06 -1.16 -4.30
N THR A 131 12.19 -0.77 -3.04
CA THR A 131 13.29 0.08 -2.61
C THR A 131 14.46 -0.79 -2.13
N CYS A 132 15.66 -0.28 -2.27
CA CYS A 132 16.83 -0.82 -1.61
C CYS A 132 17.89 0.27 -1.48
N ARG A 133 18.37 0.52 -0.26
CA ARG A 133 19.46 1.45 0.02
C ARG A 133 19.28 2.83 -0.61
N GLY A 134 18.08 3.39 -0.55
CA GLY A 134 17.76 4.71 -1.05
C GLY A 134 17.56 4.79 -2.58
N SER A 135 17.43 3.69 -3.25
CA SER A 135 17.13 3.61 -4.70
C SER A 135 15.86 2.80 -4.95
N ILE A 136 15.19 3.10 -6.06
CA ILE A 136 14.03 2.34 -6.53
C ILE A 136 14.51 1.39 -7.64
N PHE A 137 14.02 0.17 -7.57
CA PHE A 137 14.24 -0.86 -8.58
C PHE A 137 12.90 -1.34 -9.14
N ARG A 138 12.90 -1.66 -10.44
CA ARG A 138 11.83 -2.38 -11.12
C ARG A 138 12.31 -3.79 -11.43
N ALA A 139 11.51 -4.76 -11.10
CA ALA A 139 11.71 -6.15 -11.51
C ALA A 139 10.63 -6.54 -12.51
N ARG A 140 11.03 -7.14 -13.63
CA ARG A 140 10.14 -7.78 -14.60
C ARG A 140 10.33 -9.28 -14.56
N ARG A 141 9.36 -10.03 -15.11
CA ARG A 141 9.39 -11.50 -15.13
C ARG A 141 9.55 -12.09 -13.72
N VAL A 142 8.87 -11.48 -12.76
CA VAL A 142 8.92 -11.89 -11.35
C VAL A 142 8.37 -13.31 -11.18
N LEU A 143 7.30 -13.65 -11.92
CA LEU A 143 6.61 -14.95 -11.89
C LEU A 143 7.06 -15.86 -13.05
N SER A 144 7.17 -15.32 -14.27
CA SER A 144 7.35 -16.11 -15.48
C SER A 144 8.79 -16.57 -15.77
N GLY A 145 9.78 -16.15 -14.96
CA GLY A 145 11.16 -16.49 -15.25
C GLY A 145 12.15 -16.09 -14.17
N ALA A 146 13.40 -15.85 -14.57
CA ALA A 146 14.37 -15.18 -13.71
C ALA A 146 14.07 -13.68 -13.70
N PRO A 147 13.89 -13.05 -12.53
CA PRO A 147 13.60 -11.62 -12.45
C PRO A 147 14.70 -10.77 -13.08
N GLU A 148 14.28 -9.87 -13.96
CA GLU A 148 15.15 -8.85 -14.56
C GLU A 148 15.03 -7.58 -13.71
N VAL A 149 16.04 -7.29 -12.89
CA VAL A 149 16.05 -6.18 -11.94
C VAL A 149 16.89 -5.03 -12.48
N GLU A 150 16.28 -3.85 -12.60
CA GLU A 150 16.93 -2.65 -13.09
C GLU A 150 16.65 -1.45 -12.16
N PRO A 151 17.57 -0.48 -12.03
CA PRO A 151 17.23 0.79 -11.39
C PRO A 151 16.05 1.45 -12.12
N PHE A 152 15.16 2.03 -11.34
CA PHE A 152 13.98 2.72 -11.87
C PHE A 152 13.97 4.18 -11.43
N MET A 153 13.82 5.07 -12.39
CA MET A 153 13.68 6.51 -12.18
C MET A 153 12.23 6.90 -12.49
N PRO A 154 11.39 7.14 -11.48
CA PRO A 154 10.02 7.61 -11.71
C PRO A 154 10.01 8.97 -12.41
N GLU A 155 9.08 9.13 -13.33
CA GLU A 155 8.79 10.41 -13.97
C GLU A 155 7.35 10.83 -13.62
N PRO A 156 7.15 11.55 -12.50
CA PRO A 156 5.83 11.98 -12.07
C PRO A 156 5.10 12.77 -13.15
N MET A 157 3.80 12.54 -13.27
CA MET A 157 2.97 13.28 -14.22
C MET A 157 2.95 14.77 -13.87
N ARG A 158 3.06 15.63 -14.88
CA ARG A 158 2.85 17.07 -14.69
C ARG A 158 1.35 17.38 -14.61
N TYR A 159 1.00 18.33 -13.79
CA TYR A 159 -0.38 18.79 -13.70
C TYR A 159 -0.84 19.39 -15.04
N THR A 160 -1.98 18.91 -15.49
CA THR A 160 -2.79 19.51 -16.55
C THR A 160 -4.27 19.30 -16.21
N PRO A 161 -5.22 20.09 -16.75
CA PRO A 161 -6.66 19.83 -16.55
C PRO A 161 -7.12 18.44 -17.02
N ALA A 162 -6.35 17.78 -17.87
CA ALA A 162 -6.62 16.43 -18.37
C ALA A 162 -5.93 15.33 -17.52
N ALA A 163 -5.05 15.68 -16.59
CA ALA A 163 -4.30 14.71 -15.79
C ALA A 163 -5.24 13.97 -14.82
N PRO A 164 -5.36 12.63 -14.87
CA PRO A 164 -6.27 11.91 -14.00
C PRO A 164 -5.84 12.01 -12.53
N VAL A 165 -6.82 12.07 -11.63
CA VAL A 165 -6.64 11.96 -10.18
C VAL A 165 -7.41 10.75 -9.68
N CYS A 166 -6.82 9.98 -8.79
CA CYS A 166 -7.48 8.85 -8.15
C CYS A 166 -8.06 9.26 -6.80
N ALA A 167 -9.17 8.66 -6.41
CA ALA A 167 -9.72 8.79 -5.07
C ALA A 167 -10.06 7.42 -4.48
N ALA A 168 -9.81 7.24 -3.20
CA ALA A 168 -10.34 6.11 -2.46
C ALA A 168 -11.87 6.17 -2.45
N GLN A 169 -12.53 5.00 -2.39
CA GLN A 169 -13.99 4.90 -2.47
C GLN A 169 -14.70 5.72 -1.38
N ASN A 170 -14.18 5.72 -0.16
CA ASN A 170 -14.71 6.52 0.95
C ASN A 170 -14.56 8.02 0.71
N ALA A 171 -13.46 8.46 0.08
CA ALA A 171 -13.27 9.86 -0.32
C ALA A 171 -14.30 10.26 -1.39
N ALA A 172 -14.47 9.45 -2.42
CA ALA A 172 -15.45 9.72 -3.48
C ALA A 172 -16.90 9.79 -2.96
N ARG A 173 -17.25 9.02 -1.93
CA ARG A 173 -18.57 9.04 -1.29
C ARG A 173 -18.77 10.21 -0.34
N GLY A 174 -17.76 10.51 0.48
CA GLY A 174 -17.83 11.46 1.60
C GLY A 174 -17.48 12.90 1.24
N TRP A 175 -16.92 13.16 0.05
CA TRP A 175 -16.41 14.46 -0.33
C TRP A 175 -17.03 14.99 -1.61
N GLU A 176 -17.21 16.31 -1.68
CA GLU A 176 -17.49 17.03 -2.91
C GLU A 176 -16.16 17.35 -3.58
N ILE A 177 -15.99 16.87 -4.82
CA ILE A 177 -14.77 17.03 -5.60
C ILE A 177 -15.08 17.90 -6.80
N SER A 178 -14.46 19.08 -6.88
CA SER A 178 -14.77 20.11 -7.88
C SER A 178 -13.66 20.35 -8.91
N PHE A 179 -12.54 19.63 -8.86
CA PHE A 179 -11.50 19.80 -9.87
C PHE A 179 -11.95 19.25 -11.26
N PRO A 180 -11.48 19.88 -12.37
CA PRO A 180 -11.91 19.52 -13.72
C PRO A 180 -11.32 18.20 -14.24
N ASN A 181 -10.36 17.64 -13.53
CA ASN A 181 -9.63 16.44 -13.91
C ASN A 181 -10.53 15.21 -13.93
N GLN A 182 -10.18 14.21 -14.75
CA GLN A 182 -10.83 12.92 -14.68
C GLN A 182 -10.59 12.27 -13.31
N LEU A 183 -11.67 11.83 -12.67
CA LEU A 183 -11.62 11.16 -11.39
C LEU A 183 -11.75 9.64 -11.59
N PHE A 184 -10.72 8.90 -11.15
CA PHE A 184 -10.78 7.45 -11.04
C PHE A 184 -11.03 7.04 -9.59
N VAL A 185 -11.93 6.09 -9.38
CA VAL A 185 -12.22 5.53 -8.06
C VAL A 185 -11.84 4.05 -8.09
N TRP A 186 -10.62 3.77 -7.65
CA TRP A 186 -10.09 2.41 -7.59
C TRP A 186 -9.92 1.98 -6.12
N SER A 187 -10.35 0.75 -5.83
CA SER A 187 -10.27 0.17 -4.49
C SER A 187 -8.96 -0.60 -4.30
N THR A 188 -7.84 0.03 -4.63
CA THR A 188 -6.48 -0.51 -4.50
C THR A 188 -5.48 0.64 -4.35
N CYS A 189 -4.62 0.58 -3.37
CA CYS A 189 -3.50 1.50 -3.23
C CYS A 189 -2.34 1.09 -4.14
N VAL A 190 -1.99 -0.19 -4.21
CA VAL A 190 -0.91 -0.72 -5.05
C VAL A 190 -1.13 -0.39 -6.52
N GLY A 191 -2.35 -0.58 -7.04
CA GLY A 191 -2.68 -0.23 -8.43
C GLY A 191 -2.52 1.26 -8.73
N VAL A 192 -2.87 2.13 -7.77
CA VAL A 192 -2.66 3.58 -7.92
C VAL A 192 -1.19 3.95 -7.80
N TYR A 193 -0.45 3.35 -6.88
CA TYR A 193 0.99 3.60 -6.71
C TYR A 193 1.78 3.20 -7.95
N ASP A 194 1.45 2.07 -8.59
CA ASP A 194 2.01 1.72 -9.91
C ASP A 194 1.78 2.84 -10.93
N CYS A 195 0.55 3.36 -11.01
CA CYS A 195 0.21 4.44 -11.93
C CYS A 195 0.91 5.77 -11.61
N LEU A 196 1.08 6.11 -10.32
CA LEU A 196 1.84 7.29 -9.90
C LEU A 196 3.32 7.17 -10.29
N LEU A 197 3.95 6.03 -9.99
CA LEU A 197 5.35 5.77 -10.32
C LEU A 197 5.63 5.82 -11.83
N ARG A 198 4.65 5.44 -12.65
CA ARG A 198 4.74 5.47 -14.13
C ARG A 198 4.27 6.77 -14.75
N GLY A 199 3.88 7.78 -13.97
CA GLY A 199 3.33 9.03 -14.48
C GLY A 199 2.03 8.86 -15.28
N LYS A 200 1.14 7.94 -14.87
CA LYS A 200 -0.16 7.68 -15.51
C LYS A 200 -1.33 8.37 -14.81
N VAL A 201 -1.16 8.70 -13.55
CA VAL A 201 -2.06 9.54 -12.78
C VAL A 201 -1.25 10.63 -12.08
N TYR A 202 -1.89 11.78 -11.86
CA TYR A 202 -1.24 12.93 -11.24
C TYR A 202 -1.18 12.82 -9.72
N GLY A 203 -2.26 12.37 -9.12
CA GLY A 203 -2.35 12.31 -7.67
C GLY A 203 -3.43 11.35 -7.17
N MET A 204 -3.48 11.23 -5.87
CA MET A 204 -4.43 10.35 -5.18
C MET A 204 -4.94 11.00 -3.90
N ILE A 205 -6.25 10.85 -3.65
CA ILE A 205 -6.87 11.11 -2.35
C ILE A 205 -7.10 9.78 -1.68
N GLN A 206 -6.44 9.52 -0.54
CA GLN A 206 -6.54 8.24 0.15
C GLN A 206 -6.93 8.40 1.63
N HIS A 207 -7.52 7.35 2.17
CA HIS A 207 -7.73 7.09 3.58
C HIS A 207 -7.80 5.58 3.78
N CYS A 208 -6.73 4.97 4.22
CA CYS A 208 -6.51 3.54 4.18
C CYS A 208 -5.88 3.01 5.48
N LYS A 209 -5.65 1.72 5.56
CA LYS A 209 -4.97 1.06 6.67
C LYS A 209 -3.45 1.04 6.42
N LEU A 210 -2.69 0.68 7.45
CA LEU A 210 -1.22 0.70 7.40
C LEU A 210 -0.65 -0.21 6.29
N TRP A 211 -1.20 -1.39 6.09
CA TRP A 211 -0.70 -2.37 5.12
C TRP A 211 -0.96 -1.98 3.67
N ASP A 212 -2.06 -1.26 3.39
CA ASP A 212 -2.36 -0.75 2.06
C ASP A 212 -1.26 0.20 1.55
N LEU A 213 -0.59 0.92 2.48
CA LEU A 213 0.43 1.92 2.11
C LEU A 213 1.87 1.50 2.39
N ALA A 214 2.09 0.48 3.25
CA ALA A 214 3.43 0.17 3.75
C ALA A 214 4.42 -0.22 2.65
N GLY A 215 3.97 -0.91 1.61
CA GLY A 215 4.81 -1.26 0.46
C GLY A 215 5.05 -0.09 -0.49
N GLY A 216 4.08 0.79 -0.66
CA GLY A 216 4.14 1.87 -1.64
C GLY A 216 4.76 3.18 -1.15
N MET A 217 4.52 3.57 0.11
CA MET A 217 4.98 4.87 0.61
C MET A 217 6.51 5.08 0.54
N PRO A 218 7.37 4.10 0.89
CA PRO A 218 8.81 4.26 0.70
C PRO A 218 9.20 4.51 -0.77
N LEU A 219 8.52 3.86 -1.72
CA LEU A 219 8.70 4.07 -3.16
C LEU A 219 8.34 5.51 -3.55
N LEU A 220 7.15 5.97 -3.16
CA LEU A 220 6.67 7.31 -3.49
C LEU A 220 7.54 8.41 -2.86
N LYS A 221 8.00 8.23 -1.63
CA LYS A 221 8.91 9.17 -0.98
C LYS A 221 10.26 9.28 -1.72
N LEU A 222 10.85 8.17 -2.12
CA LEU A 222 12.07 8.16 -2.92
C LEU A 222 11.85 8.74 -4.33
N ALA A 223 10.63 8.59 -4.87
CA ALA A 223 10.22 9.19 -6.14
C ALA A 223 9.94 10.70 -6.05
N GLY A 224 10.03 11.29 -4.85
CA GLY A 224 9.81 12.72 -4.62
C GLY A 224 8.35 13.13 -4.42
N PHE A 225 7.41 12.18 -4.32
CA PHE A 225 6.02 12.51 -4.03
C PHE A 225 5.85 13.02 -2.60
N GLU A 226 4.98 14.00 -2.46
CA GLU A 226 4.49 14.48 -1.18
C GLU A 226 3.11 13.88 -0.84
N ALA A 227 2.90 13.61 0.44
CA ALA A 227 1.63 13.14 0.96
C ALA A 227 1.22 14.04 2.11
N ARG A 228 0.07 14.73 2.01
CA ARG A 228 -0.36 15.74 2.99
C ARG A 228 -1.83 15.63 3.33
N GLY A 229 -2.13 15.82 4.62
CA GLY A 229 -3.49 16.03 5.10
C GLY A 229 -4.05 17.40 4.72
N ALA A 230 -5.36 17.62 4.94
CA ALA A 230 -6.01 18.88 4.70
C ALA A 230 -5.47 20.04 5.57
N ASP A 231 -4.90 19.72 6.73
CA ASP A 231 -4.21 20.67 7.62
C ASP A 231 -2.77 20.99 7.17
N GLY A 232 -2.33 20.45 6.04
CA GLY A 232 -0.98 20.59 5.50
C GLY A 232 0.06 19.71 6.16
N ARG A 233 -0.30 18.91 7.20
CA ARG A 233 0.62 17.99 7.86
C ARG A 233 1.06 16.91 6.88
N GLU A 234 2.35 16.64 6.88
CA GLU A 234 2.92 15.59 6.03
C GLU A 234 2.68 14.20 6.61
N LEU A 235 2.24 13.27 5.77
CA LEU A 235 2.31 11.84 6.04
C LEU A 235 3.73 11.37 5.69
N GLY A 236 4.56 11.23 6.72
CA GLY A 236 5.92 10.69 6.61
C GLY A 236 5.94 9.16 6.68
N LEU A 237 7.16 8.63 6.73
CA LEU A 237 7.41 7.19 6.92
C LEU A 237 7.40 6.75 8.39
N ASP A 238 7.38 7.71 9.32
CA ASP A 238 7.26 7.42 10.76
C ASP A 238 5.80 7.12 11.10
N VAL A 239 5.52 5.84 11.30
CA VAL A 239 4.19 5.33 11.60
C VAL A 239 3.83 5.57 13.07
N VAL A 240 4.81 5.42 13.97
CA VAL A 240 4.56 5.46 15.42
C VAL A 240 4.55 6.88 15.95
N SER A 241 5.62 7.65 15.70
CA SER A 241 5.74 9.02 16.24
C SER A 241 5.10 10.06 15.33
N GLY A 242 4.85 9.73 14.05
CA GLY A 242 4.23 10.63 13.08
C GLY A 242 2.78 11.01 13.38
N GLY A 243 2.11 10.23 14.23
CA GLY A 243 0.77 10.53 14.73
C GLY A 243 -0.36 10.39 13.71
N ASN A 244 -0.09 9.81 12.54
CA ASN A 244 -1.03 9.74 11.40
C ASN A 244 -1.95 8.52 11.42
N PHE A 245 -1.72 7.57 12.34
CA PHE A 245 -2.48 6.33 12.45
C PHE A 245 -3.11 6.15 13.83
N TYR A 246 -4.24 5.45 13.88
CA TYR A 246 -4.74 4.88 15.12
C TYR A 246 -3.95 3.59 15.39
N LEU A 247 -3.12 3.57 16.42
CA LEU A 247 -2.31 2.41 16.78
C LEU A 247 -2.79 1.74 18.07
N GLU A 248 -3.55 2.47 18.89
CA GLU A 248 -4.17 1.91 20.10
C GLU A 248 -5.25 0.91 19.74
N ASN A 249 -5.50 -0.03 20.67
CA ASN A 249 -6.57 -1.01 20.53
C ASN A 249 -7.93 -0.32 20.39
N GLY A 250 -8.68 -0.70 19.34
CA GLY A 250 -9.99 -0.11 19.05
C GLY A 250 -10.42 -0.36 17.62
N PRO A 251 -11.66 0.02 17.27
CA PRO A 251 -12.28 -0.30 15.97
C PRO A 251 -11.62 0.37 14.77
N HIS A 252 -10.78 1.37 15.01
CA HIS A 252 -10.07 2.11 13.95
C HIS A 252 -8.58 1.79 13.90
N ARG A 253 -8.09 0.84 14.71
CA ARG A 253 -6.69 0.47 14.73
C ARG A 253 -6.17 0.21 13.32
N TRP A 254 -4.94 0.66 13.06
CA TRP A 254 -4.21 0.60 11.78
C TRP A 254 -4.71 1.57 10.70
N ARG A 255 -5.82 2.26 10.90
CA ARG A 255 -6.36 3.23 9.93
C ARG A 255 -5.67 4.58 10.05
N GLN A 256 -5.48 5.26 8.92
CA GLN A 256 -5.13 6.68 8.90
C GLN A 256 -6.17 7.49 9.70
N LYS A 257 -5.73 8.51 10.43
CA LYS A 257 -6.62 9.41 11.18
C LYS A 257 -7.39 10.35 10.26
N ASP A 258 -6.73 10.79 9.19
CA ASP A 258 -7.27 11.75 8.24
C ASP A 258 -7.04 11.31 6.81
N TYR A 259 -7.81 11.91 5.90
CA TYR A 259 -7.53 11.78 4.48
C TYR A 259 -6.22 12.46 4.11
N VAL A 260 -5.53 11.89 3.15
CA VAL A 260 -4.25 12.38 2.65
C VAL A 260 -4.30 12.48 1.13
N VAL A 261 -3.80 13.58 0.61
CA VAL A 261 -3.53 13.74 -0.82
C VAL A 261 -2.07 13.43 -1.08
N ILE A 262 -1.82 12.58 -2.07
CA ILE A 262 -0.50 12.30 -2.62
C ILE A 262 -0.39 12.96 -4.00
N ALA A 263 0.67 13.74 -4.22
CA ALA A 263 0.94 14.39 -5.50
C ALA A 263 2.46 14.55 -5.69
N PRO A 264 2.95 14.88 -6.90
CA PRO A 264 4.37 15.03 -7.20
C PRO A 264 5.11 16.06 -6.36
N ASP A 265 4.40 17.04 -5.83
CA ASP A 265 4.96 18.12 -5.01
C ASP A 265 3.89 18.72 -4.08
N ARG A 266 4.34 19.62 -3.22
CA ARG A 266 3.47 20.35 -2.28
C ARG A 266 2.38 21.16 -3.00
N GLN A 267 2.73 21.83 -4.09
CA GLN A 267 1.77 22.64 -4.84
C GLN A 267 0.64 21.77 -5.39
N GLY A 268 0.95 20.56 -5.84
CA GLY A 268 -0.03 19.58 -6.30
C GLY A 268 -0.95 19.09 -5.18
N THR A 269 -0.42 18.83 -4.00
CA THR A 269 -1.26 18.44 -2.85
C THR A 269 -2.22 19.55 -2.46
N GLU A 270 -1.73 20.80 -2.39
CA GLU A 270 -2.53 21.98 -2.09
C GLU A 270 -3.60 22.26 -3.18
N ALA A 271 -3.23 22.10 -4.45
CA ALA A 271 -4.15 22.30 -5.57
C ALA A 271 -5.32 21.32 -5.54
N ILE A 272 -5.08 20.05 -5.18
CA ILE A 272 -6.14 19.05 -5.01
C ILE A 272 -6.99 19.40 -3.78
N TRP A 273 -6.38 19.68 -2.62
CA TRP A 273 -7.10 19.98 -1.39
C TRP A 273 -8.03 21.22 -1.52
N ASN A 274 -7.60 22.24 -2.23
CA ASN A 274 -8.40 23.46 -2.45
C ASN A 274 -9.69 23.19 -3.25
N GLN A 275 -9.83 22.04 -3.88
CA GLN A 275 -10.97 21.67 -4.73
C GLN A 275 -11.75 20.48 -4.17
N VAL A 276 -11.53 20.15 -2.89
CA VAL A 276 -12.22 19.05 -2.20
C VAL A 276 -12.84 19.57 -0.91
N LYS A 277 -14.11 19.26 -0.67
CA LYS A 277 -14.82 19.65 0.55
C LYS A 277 -15.57 18.44 1.12
N ALA A 278 -15.55 18.29 2.46
CA ALA A 278 -16.38 17.28 3.09
C ALA A 278 -17.86 17.57 2.80
N LYS A 279 -18.61 16.56 2.38
CA LYS A 279 -20.06 16.68 2.23
C LYS A 279 -20.66 16.84 3.63
N ASN A 280 -21.54 17.85 3.80
CA ASN A 280 -22.41 17.88 4.96
C ASN A 280 -23.39 16.71 4.82
N LEU A 281 -23.11 15.60 5.49
CA LEU A 281 -24.06 14.51 5.64
C LEU A 281 -25.12 14.99 6.63
N SER A 282 -26.20 15.61 6.11
CA SER A 282 -27.41 15.94 6.86
C SER A 282 -28.22 14.69 7.18
#